data_ffc50565b4539d2192485fb3da62cc03
#
_entry.id   ffc50565b4539d2192485fb3da62cc03
#
_cell.length_a   1.000
_cell.length_b   1.000
_cell.length_c   1.000
_cell.angle_alpha   90.00
_cell.angle_beta   90.00
_cell.angle_gamma   90.00
#
_symmetry.space_group_name_H-M   'P 1'
#
loop_
_entity.id
_entity.type
_entity.pdbx_description
1 polymer ?
#
loop_
_entity_poly.entity_id
_entity_poly.type
_entity_poly.pdbx_seq_one_letter_code
_entity_poly.pdbx_strand_id
1 'polypeptide(L)'
;MRTVRVGGFFSGIGSHISACERLKDRAKFEYIFQCEWDQRTAEASDVLHGTIPNLGDITTVHDIGGELRVDILYWTPPCQDISNAGQMAGNAKGSGTRSSLAYEVPRILANTPERERPGYLVMEEVPMMVSKKFKANFDALLGELTALGYQHEWGILNSADCGVAQSRKRCFVISKLGGPAPKLPEPIPLTTRLRDYLEPEPVAPEYYLSEERLKGLVWSNEKEAQAGRGFRFEPLTRERERESENRDEQRRRQKDGQLPGVRVTMSASGHFGRRGEAISPAGIGRTVTAHYAKNPDEGLVAL
;
A
#
# COMPACT_ATOMS: atom_id res chain seq x y z
N MET A 1 14.34 -1.48 -27.28
CA MET A 1 13.88 -1.75 -25.91
C MET A 1 12.73 -2.73 -26.01
N ARG A 2 12.71 -3.78 -25.17
CA ARG A 2 11.62 -4.79 -25.20
C ARG A 2 10.32 -4.14 -24.71
N THR A 3 9.21 -4.39 -25.40
CA THR A 3 7.87 -4.02 -24.92
C THR A 3 7.38 -5.13 -23.99
N VAL A 4 6.88 -4.76 -22.81
CA VAL A 4 6.31 -5.63 -21.80
C VAL A 4 4.83 -5.29 -21.66
N ARG A 5 3.97 -6.27 -21.93
CA ARG A 5 2.52 -6.11 -21.79
C ARG A 5 2.08 -6.39 -20.36
N VAL A 6 1.32 -5.47 -19.78
CA VAL A 6 0.94 -5.48 -18.36
C VAL A 6 -0.57 -5.43 -18.22
N GLY A 7 -1.10 -6.26 -17.32
CA GLY A 7 -2.49 -6.21 -16.89
C GLY A 7 -2.59 -6.12 -15.36
N GLY A 8 -3.70 -5.60 -14.87
CA GLY A 8 -3.96 -5.47 -13.44
C GLY A 8 -5.34 -5.97 -13.04
N PHE A 9 -5.41 -6.88 -12.07
CA PHE A 9 -6.65 -7.26 -11.39
C PHE A 9 -6.74 -6.60 -10.01
N PHE A 10 -7.95 -6.15 -9.64
CA PHE A 10 -8.19 -5.35 -8.43
C PHE A 10 -7.28 -4.12 -8.40
N SER A 11 -7.21 -3.46 -9.55
CA SER A 11 -6.14 -2.51 -9.88
C SER A 11 -6.15 -1.23 -9.04
N GLY A 12 -7.25 -0.94 -8.35
CA GLY A 12 -7.35 0.29 -7.58
C GLY A 12 -7.08 1.52 -8.45
N ILE A 13 -6.32 2.45 -7.94
CA ILE A 13 -5.88 3.65 -8.67
C ILE A 13 -4.63 3.42 -9.54
N GLY A 14 -4.27 2.18 -9.86
CA GLY A 14 -3.17 1.88 -10.78
C GLY A 14 -1.77 1.98 -10.18
N SER A 15 -1.55 1.62 -8.92
CA SER A 15 -0.22 1.67 -8.28
C SER A 15 0.86 0.87 -9.02
N HIS A 16 0.48 -0.22 -9.68
CA HIS A 16 1.37 -1.03 -10.51
C HIS A 16 1.84 -0.27 -11.76
N ILE A 17 1.00 0.61 -12.32
CA ILE A 17 1.36 1.47 -13.46
C ILE A 17 2.44 2.45 -13.01
N SER A 18 2.24 3.14 -11.89
CA SER A 18 3.25 4.02 -11.29
C SER A 18 4.59 3.30 -11.02
N ALA A 19 4.54 2.03 -10.63
CA ALA A 19 5.75 1.23 -10.44
C ALA A 19 6.46 0.94 -11.78
N CYS A 20 5.72 0.60 -12.82
CA CYS A 20 6.27 0.39 -14.17
C CYS A 20 6.88 1.67 -14.76
N GLU A 21 6.23 2.83 -14.57
CA GLU A 21 6.74 4.12 -15.05
C GLU A 21 8.13 4.47 -14.48
N ARG A 22 8.42 4.03 -13.25
CA ARG A 22 9.77 4.18 -12.67
C ARG A 22 10.83 3.33 -13.35
N LEU A 23 10.42 2.37 -14.17
CA LEU A 23 11.30 1.45 -14.91
C LEU A 23 11.31 1.74 -16.42
N LYS A 24 10.74 2.86 -16.88
CA LYS A 24 10.65 3.24 -18.31
C LYS A 24 11.99 3.26 -19.04
N ASP A 25 13.08 3.52 -18.32
CA ASP A 25 14.44 3.49 -18.88
C ASP A 25 14.97 2.06 -19.12
N ARG A 26 14.30 1.04 -18.56
CA ARG A 26 14.68 -0.38 -18.67
C ARG A 26 13.81 -1.16 -19.64
N ALA A 27 12.53 -0.81 -19.73
CA ALA A 27 11.58 -1.44 -20.63
C ALA A 27 10.49 -0.46 -21.05
N LYS A 28 9.88 -0.71 -22.23
CA LYS A 28 8.64 -0.05 -22.63
C LYS A 28 7.49 -0.87 -22.07
N PHE A 29 6.57 -0.25 -21.33
CA PHE A 29 5.38 -0.89 -20.81
C PHE A 29 4.17 -0.53 -21.67
N GLU A 30 3.35 -1.52 -21.93
CA GLU A 30 2.07 -1.40 -22.61
C GLU A 30 0.99 -1.93 -21.65
N TYR A 31 0.09 -1.05 -21.23
CA TYR A 31 -0.99 -1.40 -20.29
C TYR A 31 -2.19 -1.87 -21.08
N ILE A 32 -2.50 -3.17 -20.99
CA ILE A 32 -3.51 -3.82 -21.81
C ILE A 32 -4.89 -3.70 -21.20
N PHE A 33 -4.98 -3.93 -19.88
CA PHE A 33 -6.22 -3.79 -19.14
C PHE A 33 -5.96 -3.49 -17.65
N GLN A 34 -6.95 -2.88 -17.05
CA GLN A 34 -7.21 -2.87 -15.62
C GLN A 34 -8.53 -3.60 -15.33
N CYS A 35 -8.73 -4.07 -14.11
CA CYS A 35 -9.96 -4.68 -13.64
C CYS A 35 -10.27 -4.12 -12.26
N GLU A 36 -11.11 -3.09 -12.24
CA GLU A 36 -11.55 -2.39 -11.03
C GLU A 36 -13.06 -2.21 -11.10
N TRP A 37 -13.77 -2.74 -10.11
CA TRP A 37 -15.23 -2.73 -10.09
C TRP A 37 -15.80 -1.39 -9.61
N ASP A 38 -15.05 -0.67 -8.75
CA ASP A 38 -15.47 0.66 -8.28
C ASP A 38 -15.17 1.72 -9.34
N GLN A 39 -16.24 2.26 -9.91
CA GLN A 39 -16.13 3.20 -11.01
C GLN A 39 -15.34 4.46 -10.64
N ARG A 40 -15.50 5.00 -9.42
CA ARG A 40 -14.78 6.21 -8.99
C ARG A 40 -13.29 5.96 -8.88
N THR A 41 -12.94 4.77 -8.41
CA THR A 41 -11.54 4.34 -8.31
C THR A 41 -10.92 4.16 -9.70
N ALA A 42 -11.67 3.59 -10.65
CA ALA A 42 -11.25 3.47 -12.04
C ALA A 42 -11.08 4.83 -12.72
N GLU A 43 -12.02 5.75 -12.54
CA GLU A 43 -11.93 7.13 -13.03
C GLU A 43 -10.71 7.86 -12.45
N ALA A 44 -10.40 7.66 -11.17
CA ALA A 44 -9.19 8.22 -10.57
C ALA A 44 -7.91 7.64 -11.19
N SER A 45 -7.90 6.35 -11.53
CA SER A 45 -6.81 5.71 -12.27
C SER A 45 -6.63 6.35 -13.66
N ASP A 46 -7.73 6.60 -14.38
CA ASP A 46 -7.70 7.25 -15.71
C ASP A 46 -7.14 8.66 -15.65
N VAL A 47 -7.47 9.41 -14.60
CA VAL A 47 -6.91 10.76 -14.39
C VAL A 47 -5.40 10.71 -14.16
N LEU A 48 -4.92 9.71 -13.41
CA LEU A 48 -3.50 9.58 -13.05
C LEU A 48 -2.63 9.03 -14.18
N HIS A 49 -3.18 8.10 -14.98
CA HIS A 49 -2.38 7.26 -15.89
C HIS A 49 -2.83 7.31 -17.34
N GLY A 50 -3.93 8.02 -17.65
CA GLY A 50 -4.61 7.93 -18.93
C GLY A 50 -5.55 6.71 -18.98
N THR A 51 -6.44 6.73 -19.96
CA THR A 51 -7.49 5.71 -20.11
C THR A 51 -6.90 4.35 -20.50
N ILE A 52 -7.13 3.37 -19.65
CA ILE A 52 -6.78 1.96 -19.87
C ILE A 52 -8.08 1.16 -19.88
N PRO A 53 -8.26 0.19 -20.81
CA PRO A 53 -9.44 -0.65 -20.84
C PRO A 53 -9.74 -1.26 -19.48
N ASN A 54 -10.92 -1.00 -18.92
CA ASN A 54 -11.34 -1.53 -17.62
C ASN A 54 -12.29 -2.72 -17.81
N LEU A 55 -11.92 -3.89 -17.29
CA LEU A 55 -12.74 -5.11 -17.34
C LEU A 55 -13.86 -5.13 -16.26
N GLY A 56 -13.84 -4.19 -15.32
CA GLY A 56 -14.88 -4.06 -14.29
C GLY A 56 -14.86 -5.17 -13.23
N ASP A 57 -15.95 -5.92 -13.12
CA ASP A 57 -16.08 -6.99 -12.13
C ASP A 57 -15.30 -8.24 -12.56
N ILE A 58 -14.33 -8.65 -11.75
CA ILE A 58 -13.47 -9.81 -12.02
C ILE A 58 -14.26 -11.12 -12.18
N THR A 59 -15.42 -11.24 -11.54
CA THR A 59 -16.25 -12.45 -11.63
C THR A 59 -16.82 -12.68 -13.03
N THR A 60 -16.89 -11.62 -13.85
CA THR A 60 -17.37 -11.66 -15.22
C THR A 60 -16.26 -11.95 -16.23
N VAL A 61 -15.00 -11.85 -15.83
CA VAL A 61 -13.86 -12.14 -16.70
C VAL A 61 -13.71 -13.65 -16.87
N HIS A 62 -13.78 -14.12 -18.11
CA HIS A 62 -13.65 -15.56 -18.40
C HIS A 62 -12.18 -15.98 -18.47
N ASP A 63 -11.40 -15.33 -19.32
CA ASP A 63 -9.96 -15.57 -19.55
C ASP A 63 -9.25 -14.28 -19.96
N ILE A 64 -7.92 -14.34 -20.11
CA ILE A 64 -7.08 -13.22 -20.55
C ILE A 64 -6.18 -13.64 -21.71
N GLY A 65 -6.72 -14.42 -22.66
CA GLY A 65 -6.06 -14.76 -23.91
C GLY A 65 -6.29 -13.74 -25.03
N GLY A 66 -5.70 -13.99 -26.19
CA GLY A 66 -5.85 -13.15 -27.37
C GLY A 66 -5.36 -11.71 -27.17
N GLU A 67 -6.26 -10.74 -27.36
CA GLU A 67 -5.93 -9.31 -27.21
C GLU A 67 -5.61 -8.92 -25.77
N LEU A 68 -6.18 -9.63 -24.79
CA LEU A 68 -5.93 -9.41 -23.36
C LEU A 68 -4.65 -10.09 -22.87
N ARG A 69 -3.92 -10.81 -23.72
CA ARG A 69 -2.68 -11.46 -23.33
C ARG A 69 -1.68 -10.45 -22.76
N VAL A 70 -1.06 -10.78 -21.61
CA VAL A 70 -0.05 -9.97 -20.94
C VAL A 70 1.19 -10.80 -20.59
N ASP A 71 2.33 -10.13 -20.45
CA ASP A 71 3.58 -10.76 -19.96
C ASP A 71 3.62 -10.78 -18.43
N ILE A 72 3.08 -9.73 -17.79
CA ILE A 72 3.01 -9.57 -16.34
C ILE A 72 1.57 -9.25 -15.94
N LEU A 73 1.05 -10.00 -14.97
CA LEU A 73 -0.22 -9.74 -14.33
C LEU A 73 0.02 -9.31 -12.88
N TYR A 74 -0.36 -8.06 -12.56
CA TYR A 74 -0.46 -7.59 -11.18
C TYR A 74 -1.85 -7.87 -10.62
N TRP A 75 -1.92 -8.18 -9.31
CA TRP A 75 -3.20 -8.37 -8.66
C TRP A 75 -3.12 -8.13 -7.17
N THR A 76 -4.11 -7.41 -6.64
CA THR A 76 -4.17 -6.99 -5.25
C THR A 76 -5.57 -7.28 -4.70
N PRO A 77 -5.87 -8.56 -4.37
CA PRO A 77 -7.22 -8.96 -4.00
C PRO A 77 -7.72 -8.24 -2.73
N PRO A 78 -9.04 -8.15 -2.51
CA PRO A 78 -9.59 -7.50 -1.33
C PRO A 78 -9.14 -8.17 -0.03
N CYS A 79 -8.61 -7.39 0.91
CA CYS A 79 -8.11 -7.86 2.21
C CYS A 79 -9.07 -7.65 3.37
N GLN A 80 -10.30 -7.19 3.12
CA GLN A 80 -11.24 -6.73 4.16
C GLN A 80 -11.61 -7.82 5.16
N ASP A 81 -11.65 -9.08 4.74
CA ASP A 81 -12.03 -10.19 5.58
C ASP A 81 -10.86 -10.89 6.27
N ILE A 82 -9.62 -10.45 6.00
CA ILE A 82 -8.39 -10.99 6.60
C ILE A 82 -7.54 -9.92 7.29
N SER A 83 -7.86 -8.63 7.13
CA SER A 83 -7.11 -7.53 7.76
C SER A 83 -7.53 -7.32 9.21
N ASN A 84 -6.63 -6.75 10.03
CA ASN A 84 -6.95 -6.37 11.42
C ASN A 84 -8.03 -5.29 11.51
N ALA A 85 -8.22 -4.49 10.46
CA ALA A 85 -9.25 -3.46 10.37
C ALA A 85 -10.59 -4.01 9.84
N GLY A 86 -10.65 -5.29 9.45
CA GLY A 86 -11.81 -5.95 8.87
C GLY A 86 -12.50 -6.93 9.82
N GLN A 87 -13.48 -7.66 9.29
CA GLN A 87 -14.29 -8.60 10.08
C GLN A 87 -13.59 -9.93 10.38
N MET A 88 -12.40 -10.17 9.83
CA MET A 88 -11.63 -11.40 9.96
C MET A 88 -12.44 -12.69 9.61
N ALA A 89 -13.41 -12.57 8.68
CA ALA A 89 -14.27 -13.65 8.25
C ALA A 89 -13.54 -14.72 7.40
N GLY A 90 -12.35 -14.36 6.88
CA GLY A 90 -11.50 -15.28 6.14
C GLY A 90 -11.56 -15.11 4.64
N ASN A 91 -10.73 -15.88 3.94
CA ASN A 91 -10.57 -15.87 2.49
C ASN A 91 -10.59 -17.29 1.89
N ALA A 92 -11.28 -18.22 2.54
CA ALA A 92 -11.40 -19.58 2.01
C ALA A 92 -12.15 -19.57 0.66
N LYS A 93 -11.78 -20.49 -0.23
CA LYS A 93 -12.46 -20.66 -1.53
C LYS A 93 -13.94 -20.94 -1.31
N GLY A 94 -14.80 -20.21 -2.02
CA GLY A 94 -16.25 -20.37 -1.93
C GLY A 94 -16.90 -19.88 -0.64
N SER A 95 -16.17 -19.16 0.22
CA SER A 95 -16.73 -18.62 1.48
C SER A 95 -17.75 -17.48 1.28
N GLY A 96 -17.85 -16.92 0.07
CA GLY A 96 -18.69 -15.76 -0.23
C GLY A 96 -18.17 -14.44 0.33
N THR A 97 -17.00 -14.43 0.96
CA THR A 97 -16.33 -13.21 1.44
C THR A 97 -15.67 -12.47 0.29
N ARG A 98 -15.46 -11.15 0.44
CA ARG A 98 -14.75 -10.38 -0.59
C ARG A 98 -13.31 -10.88 -0.79
N SER A 99 -12.66 -11.30 0.28
CA SER A 99 -11.29 -11.84 0.22
C SER A 99 -11.20 -13.19 -0.50
N SER A 100 -12.32 -13.91 -0.67
CA SER A 100 -12.36 -15.13 -1.49
C SER A 100 -12.28 -14.85 -2.99
N LEU A 101 -12.49 -13.60 -3.43
CA LEU A 101 -12.32 -13.18 -4.83
C LEU A 101 -10.86 -13.38 -5.33
N ALA A 102 -9.89 -13.55 -4.44
CA ALA A 102 -8.53 -13.95 -4.81
C ALA A 102 -8.50 -15.22 -5.68
N TYR A 103 -9.47 -16.13 -5.50
CA TYR A 103 -9.57 -17.38 -6.27
C TYR A 103 -10.10 -17.19 -7.70
N GLU A 104 -10.59 -16.00 -8.03
CA GLU A 104 -10.93 -15.67 -9.41
C GLU A 104 -9.70 -15.65 -10.32
N VAL A 105 -8.53 -15.29 -9.78
CA VAL A 105 -7.29 -15.25 -10.56
C VAL A 105 -6.88 -16.64 -11.07
N PRO A 106 -6.72 -17.68 -10.23
CA PRO A 106 -6.46 -19.02 -10.75
C PRO A 106 -7.59 -19.56 -11.65
N ARG A 107 -8.86 -19.21 -11.42
CA ARG A 107 -9.98 -19.57 -12.32
C ARG A 107 -9.79 -19.00 -13.71
N ILE A 108 -9.52 -17.70 -13.81
CA ILE A 108 -9.29 -17.01 -15.09
C ILE A 108 -8.06 -17.60 -15.81
N LEU A 109 -6.96 -17.82 -15.06
CA LEU A 109 -5.75 -18.41 -15.61
C LEU A 109 -5.94 -19.85 -16.09
N ALA A 110 -6.80 -20.63 -15.41
CA ALA A 110 -7.14 -21.98 -15.84
C ALA A 110 -7.89 -21.99 -17.18
N ASN A 111 -8.77 -21.01 -17.41
CA ASN A 111 -9.52 -20.82 -18.65
C ASN A 111 -8.64 -20.21 -19.77
N THR A 112 -7.56 -19.51 -19.41
CA THR A 112 -6.63 -18.92 -20.38
C THR A 112 -5.78 -20.03 -21.02
N PRO A 113 -5.67 -20.06 -22.37
CA PRO A 113 -4.79 -21.01 -23.06
C PRO A 113 -3.38 -21.00 -22.48
N GLU A 114 -2.81 -22.17 -22.21
CA GLU A 114 -1.53 -22.30 -21.48
C GLU A 114 -0.41 -21.43 -22.08
N ARG A 115 -0.28 -21.42 -23.41
CA ARG A 115 0.72 -20.61 -24.14
C ARG A 115 0.50 -19.09 -24.05
N GLU A 116 -0.68 -18.67 -23.58
CA GLU A 116 -1.09 -17.26 -23.48
C GLU A 116 -1.11 -16.76 -22.02
N ARG A 117 -0.91 -17.67 -21.06
CA ARG A 117 -0.81 -17.30 -19.65
C ARG A 117 0.35 -16.33 -19.42
N PRO A 118 0.19 -15.36 -18.51
CA PRO A 118 1.27 -14.45 -18.12
C PRO A 118 2.52 -15.20 -17.68
N GLY A 119 3.69 -14.79 -18.15
CA GLY A 119 4.96 -15.36 -17.71
C GLY A 119 5.25 -15.06 -16.23
N TYR A 120 4.71 -13.96 -15.71
CA TYR A 120 4.87 -13.53 -14.33
C TYR A 120 3.55 -13.06 -13.72
N LEU A 121 3.34 -13.43 -12.45
CA LEU A 121 2.28 -12.86 -11.60
C LEU A 121 2.92 -12.14 -10.43
N VAL A 122 2.38 -10.98 -10.07
CA VAL A 122 2.82 -10.22 -8.90
C VAL A 122 1.59 -9.93 -8.03
N MET A 123 1.53 -10.55 -6.85
CA MET A 123 0.47 -10.34 -5.88
C MET A 123 0.95 -9.43 -4.74
N GLU A 124 0.11 -8.51 -4.29
CA GLU A 124 0.29 -7.77 -3.04
C GLU A 124 -0.90 -8.01 -2.12
N GLU A 125 -0.60 -8.26 -0.84
CA GLU A 125 -1.60 -8.49 0.19
C GLU A 125 -1.13 -8.07 1.59
N VAL A 126 -2.06 -8.02 2.55
CA VAL A 126 -1.71 -7.73 3.94
C VAL A 126 -0.89 -8.87 4.58
N PRO A 127 0.03 -8.58 5.52
CA PRO A 127 0.84 -9.61 6.18
C PRO A 127 0.01 -10.67 6.91
N MET A 128 -1.22 -10.34 7.29
CA MET A 128 -2.13 -11.26 7.97
C MET A 128 -2.45 -12.50 7.12
N MET A 129 -2.39 -12.40 5.78
CA MET A 129 -2.63 -13.52 4.87
C MET A 129 -1.70 -14.71 5.14
N VAL A 130 -0.46 -14.46 5.55
CA VAL A 130 0.54 -15.49 5.89
C VAL A 130 0.62 -15.80 7.38
N SER A 131 -0.31 -15.27 8.20
CA SER A 131 -0.40 -15.59 9.63
C SER A 131 -0.85 -17.03 9.84
N LYS A 132 -0.60 -17.58 11.05
CA LYS A 132 -1.06 -18.94 11.40
C LYS A 132 -2.55 -19.17 11.13
N LYS A 133 -3.37 -18.13 11.29
CA LYS A 133 -4.83 -18.20 11.07
C LYS A 133 -5.20 -18.45 9.61
N PHE A 134 -4.50 -17.80 8.67
CA PHE A 134 -4.88 -17.81 7.25
C PHE A 134 -3.88 -18.54 6.35
N LYS A 135 -2.80 -19.09 6.93
CA LYS A 135 -1.73 -19.76 6.17
C LYS A 135 -2.23 -20.90 5.28
N ALA A 136 -3.17 -21.69 5.79
CA ALA A 136 -3.74 -22.80 5.03
C ALA A 136 -4.46 -22.33 3.77
N ASN A 137 -5.19 -21.20 3.84
CA ASN A 137 -5.88 -20.61 2.69
C ASN A 137 -4.87 -20.00 1.69
N PHE A 138 -3.80 -19.39 2.22
CA PHE A 138 -2.72 -18.88 1.39
C PHE A 138 -2.03 -20.01 0.62
N ASP A 139 -1.71 -21.12 1.31
CA ASP A 139 -1.08 -22.27 0.66
C ASP A 139 -2.00 -22.93 -0.36
N ALA A 140 -3.31 -22.99 -0.09
CA ALA A 140 -4.29 -23.50 -1.05
C ALA A 140 -4.36 -22.62 -2.31
N LEU A 141 -4.35 -21.28 -2.15
CA LEU A 141 -4.34 -20.35 -3.28
C LEU A 141 -3.07 -20.52 -4.15
N LEU A 142 -1.90 -20.61 -3.52
CA LEU A 142 -0.65 -20.87 -4.24
C LEU A 142 -0.64 -22.27 -4.87
N GLY A 143 -1.25 -23.25 -4.22
CA GLY A 143 -1.43 -24.61 -4.74
C GLY A 143 -2.20 -24.64 -6.08
N GLU A 144 -3.26 -23.83 -6.21
CA GLU A 144 -4.00 -23.70 -7.47
C GLU A 144 -3.12 -23.10 -8.59
N LEU A 145 -2.33 -22.07 -8.27
CA LEU A 145 -1.40 -21.48 -9.22
C LEU A 145 -0.25 -22.45 -9.57
N THR A 146 0.21 -23.25 -8.60
CA THR A 146 1.22 -24.30 -8.83
C THR A 146 0.70 -25.36 -9.81
N ALA A 147 -0.56 -25.76 -9.67
CA ALA A 147 -1.20 -26.70 -10.59
C ALA A 147 -1.27 -26.16 -12.04
N LEU A 148 -1.22 -24.84 -12.21
CA LEU A 148 -1.15 -24.18 -13.51
C LEU A 148 0.28 -24.00 -14.04
N GLY A 149 1.30 -24.49 -13.32
CA GLY A 149 2.70 -24.46 -13.73
C GLY A 149 3.52 -23.29 -13.17
N TYR A 150 2.97 -22.51 -12.23
CA TYR A 150 3.71 -21.41 -11.59
C TYR A 150 4.53 -21.90 -10.39
N GLN A 151 5.73 -21.35 -10.25
CA GLN A 151 6.55 -21.44 -9.03
C GLN A 151 6.61 -20.09 -8.34
N HIS A 152 6.70 -20.06 -7.01
CA HIS A 152 6.48 -18.88 -6.20
C HIS A 152 7.68 -18.53 -5.33
N GLU A 153 7.96 -17.25 -5.21
CA GLU A 153 8.79 -16.64 -4.17
C GLU A 153 7.91 -15.63 -3.43
N TRP A 154 7.93 -15.63 -2.12
CA TRP A 154 7.11 -14.69 -1.36
C TRP A 154 7.78 -14.23 -0.07
N GLY A 155 7.37 -13.08 0.43
CA GLY A 155 7.84 -12.54 1.70
C GLY A 155 7.11 -11.25 2.08
N ILE A 156 7.42 -10.76 3.27
CA ILE A 156 6.89 -9.51 3.77
C ILE A 156 7.92 -8.41 3.51
N LEU A 157 7.56 -7.45 2.67
CA LEU A 157 8.33 -6.24 2.42
C LEU A 157 7.73 -5.07 3.19
N ASN A 158 8.59 -4.20 3.70
CA ASN A 158 8.20 -2.91 4.26
C ASN A 158 8.62 -1.81 3.27
N SER A 159 7.74 -0.88 2.94
CA SER A 159 8.06 0.25 2.06
C SER A 159 9.30 1.04 2.54
N ALA A 160 9.52 1.08 3.85
CA ALA A 160 10.71 1.71 4.42
C ALA A 160 12.01 1.04 3.99
N ASP A 161 11.99 -0.29 3.86
CA ASP A 161 13.13 -1.09 3.39
C ASP A 161 13.30 -1.01 1.87
N CYS A 162 12.39 -0.33 1.20
CA CYS A 162 12.41 -0.03 -0.24
C CYS A 162 12.66 1.47 -0.53
N GLY A 163 13.19 2.22 0.43
CA GLY A 163 13.57 3.63 0.26
C GLY A 163 12.40 4.64 0.34
N VAL A 164 11.20 4.21 0.77
CA VAL A 164 10.03 5.08 0.91
C VAL A 164 9.82 5.46 2.38
N ALA A 165 9.63 6.75 2.68
CA ALA A 165 9.44 7.27 4.04
C ALA A 165 8.07 6.89 4.63
N GLN A 166 7.68 5.63 4.50
CA GLN A 166 6.43 5.07 5.00
C GLN A 166 6.67 3.67 5.57
N SER A 167 6.17 3.42 6.78
CA SER A 167 6.14 2.06 7.34
C SER A 167 4.86 1.34 6.88
N ARG A 168 4.95 0.63 5.75
CA ARG A 168 3.85 -0.16 5.18
C ARG A 168 4.33 -1.57 4.88
N LYS A 169 3.98 -2.52 5.72
CA LYS A 169 4.30 -3.93 5.51
C LYS A 169 3.24 -4.59 4.63
N ARG A 170 3.69 -5.33 3.61
CA ARG A 170 2.83 -6.12 2.73
C ARG A 170 3.49 -7.45 2.38
N CYS A 171 2.66 -8.45 2.20
CA CYS A 171 3.06 -9.71 1.63
C CYS A 171 3.10 -9.56 0.10
N PHE A 172 4.25 -9.81 -0.49
CA PHE A 172 4.40 -9.89 -1.94
C PHE A 172 4.64 -11.34 -2.33
N VAL A 173 3.99 -11.76 -3.42
CA VAL A 173 4.25 -13.04 -4.07
C VAL A 173 4.61 -12.77 -5.53
N ILE A 174 5.78 -13.24 -5.93
CA ILE A 174 6.18 -13.26 -7.34
C ILE A 174 6.05 -14.70 -7.80
N SER A 175 5.29 -14.91 -8.87
CA SER A 175 5.13 -16.22 -9.46
C SER A 175 5.64 -16.21 -10.90
N LYS A 176 6.34 -17.28 -11.31
CA LYS A 176 6.86 -17.43 -12.66
C LYS A 176 6.37 -18.74 -13.27
N LEU A 177 5.88 -18.66 -14.49
CA LEU A 177 5.45 -19.82 -15.27
C LEU A 177 6.67 -20.59 -15.79
N GLY A 178 6.67 -21.91 -15.60
CA GLY A 178 7.66 -22.81 -16.19
C GLY A 178 9.07 -22.69 -15.63
N GLY A 179 9.25 -22.22 -14.39
CA GLY A 179 10.57 -22.14 -13.77
C GLY A 179 10.59 -21.39 -12.45
N PRO A 180 11.75 -21.30 -11.77
CA PRO A 180 11.85 -20.66 -10.47
C PRO A 180 11.51 -19.17 -10.54
N ALA A 181 10.71 -18.69 -9.57
CA ALA A 181 10.41 -17.28 -9.43
C ALA A 181 11.68 -16.48 -9.06
N PRO A 182 11.79 -15.22 -9.50
CA PRO A 182 12.85 -14.32 -9.03
C PRO A 182 12.75 -14.11 -7.53
N LYS A 183 13.88 -13.95 -6.86
CA LYS A 183 13.91 -13.57 -5.46
C LYS A 183 13.31 -12.19 -5.24
N LEU A 184 12.75 -11.97 -4.06
CA LEU A 184 12.34 -10.64 -3.64
C LEU A 184 13.54 -9.69 -3.57
N PRO A 185 13.32 -8.38 -3.77
CA PRO A 185 14.41 -7.41 -3.73
C PRO A 185 15.04 -7.32 -2.33
N GLU A 186 16.35 -7.12 -2.30
CA GLU A 186 17.05 -6.80 -1.06
C GLU A 186 16.70 -5.39 -0.56
N PRO A 187 16.70 -5.18 0.76
CA PRO A 187 16.48 -3.86 1.32
C PRO A 187 17.45 -2.81 0.80
N ILE A 188 16.94 -1.62 0.58
CA ILE A 188 17.74 -0.44 0.23
C ILE A 188 17.66 0.60 1.36
N PRO A 189 18.74 1.38 1.60
CA PRO A 189 18.75 2.39 2.64
C PRO A 189 17.64 3.43 2.46
N LEU A 190 16.95 3.75 3.54
CA LEU A 190 15.97 4.83 3.57
C LEU A 190 16.70 6.18 3.60
N THR A 191 16.68 6.89 2.50
CA THR A 191 17.29 8.23 2.36
C THR A 191 16.28 9.37 2.43
N THR A 192 15.01 9.07 2.16
CA THR A 192 13.90 10.04 2.16
C THR A 192 13.27 10.17 3.55
N ARG A 193 12.58 11.27 3.79
CA ARG A 193 11.83 11.59 4.99
C ARG A 193 10.43 12.03 4.62
N LEU A 194 9.48 11.96 5.55
CA LEU A 194 8.11 12.41 5.30
C LEU A 194 8.07 13.85 4.77
N ARG A 195 8.89 14.73 5.34
CA ARG A 195 9.00 16.13 4.89
C ARG A 195 9.35 16.32 3.41
N ASP A 196 10.04 15.35 2.80
CA ASP A 196 10.45 15.41 1.40
C ASP A 196 9.27 15.20 0.43
N TYR A 197 8.11 14.80 0.98
CA TYR A 197 6.86 14.56 0.27
C TYR A 197 5.77 15.57 0.60
N LEU A 198 6.02 16.47 1.55
CA LEU A 198 5.04 17.51 1.88
C LEU A 198 5.10 18.62 0.85
N GLU A 199 3.94 19.14 0.51
CA GLU A 199 3.82 20.34 -0.30
C GLU A 199 4.35 21.55 0.46
N PRO A 200 4.97 22.54 -0.24
CA PRO A 200 5.35 23.78 0.40
C PRO A 200 4.11 24.55 0.88
N GLU A 201 4.18 25.10 2.08
CA GLU A 201 3.12 25.97 2.61
C GLU A 201 3.07 27.35 1.92
N PRO A 202 1.89 28.01 1.88
CA PRO A 202 0.61 27.52 2.36
C PRO A 202 -0.09 26.62 1.34
N VAL A 203 -0.72 25.53 1.81
CA VAL A 203 -1.64 24.75 0.97
C VAL A 203 -3.04 25.37 0.99
N ALA A 204 -3.90 24.98 0.03
CA ALA A 204 -5.24 25.51 -0.05
C ALA A 204 -6.07 25.15 1.19
N PRO A 205 -6.94 26.06 1.69
CA PRO A 205 -7.67 25.88 2.95
C PRO A 205 -8.50 24.60 3.05
N GLU A 206 -8.98 24.08 1.93
CA GLU A 206 -9.74 22.83 1.87
C GLU A 206 -8.96 21.58 2.27
N TYR A 207 -7.64 21.63 2.26
CA TYR A 207 -6.76 20.53 2.66
C TYR A 207 -6.47 20.52 4.17
N TYR A 208 -6.83 21.61 4.89
CA TYR A 208 -6.71 21.63 6.34
C TYR A 208 -7.94 20.98 7.00
N LEU A 209 -7.70 20.35 8.13
CA LEU A 209 -8.80 19.79 8.92
C LEU A 209 -9.66 20.94 9.50
N SER A 210 -10.99 20.76 9.47
CA SER A 210 -11.88 21.70 10.16
C SER A 210 -11.64 21.68 11.66
N GLU A 211 -11.93 22.81 12.33
CA GLU A 211 -11.79 22.90 13.80
C GLU A 211 -12.59 21.81 14.53
N GLU A 212 -13.76 21.45 14.01
CA GLU A 212 -14.60 20.39 14.59
C GLU A 212 -13.90 19.03 14.53
N ARG A 213 -13.28 18.69 13.39
CA ARG A 213 -12.49 17.46 13.24
C ARG A 213 -11.25 17.48 14.13
N LEU A 214 -10.56 18.62 14.25
CA LEU A 214 -9.43 18.77 15.15
C LEU A 214 -9.83 18.54 16.61
N LYS A 215 -10.95 19.13 17.06
CA LYS A 215 -11.49 18.91 18.41
C LYS A 215 -11.81 17.43 18.66
N GLY A 216 -12.42 16.76 17.68
CA GLY A 216 -12.70 15.32 17.74
C GLY A 216 -11.45 14.47 17.88
N LEU A 217 -10.39 14.80 17.13
CA LEU A 217 -9.11 14.11 17.21
C LEU A 217 -8.40 14.31 18.54
N VAL A 218 -8.37 15.56 19.05
CA VAL A 218 -7.78 15.87 20.36
C VAL A 218 -8.52 15.09 21.46
N TRP A 219 -9.85 15.10 21.45
CA TRP A 219 -10.65 14.36 22.42
C TRP A 219 -10.41 12.85 22.36
N SER A 220 -10.40 12.27 21.17
CA SER A 220 -10.13 10.84 20.98
C SER A 220 -8.73 10.49 21.47
N ASN A 221 -7.74 11.30 21.14
CA ASN A 221 -6.37 11.10 21.55
C ASN A 221 -6.18 11.20 23.08
N GLU A 222 -6.84 12.15 23.73
CA GLU A 222 -6.83 12.30 25.21
C GLU A 222 -7.42 11.05 25.87
N LYS A 223 -8.53 10.54 25.36
CA LYS A 223 -9.16 9.29 25.84
C LYS A 223 -8.22 8.10 25.72
N GLU A 224 -7.55 7.94 24.58
CA GLU A 224 -6.59 6.86 24.38
C GLU A 224 -5.32 7.05 25.23
N ALA A 225 -4.88 8.28 25.45
CA ALA A 225 -3.75 8.58 26.33
C ALA A 225 -4.04 8.21 27.80
N GLN A 226 -5.27 8.43 28.28
CA GLN A 226 -5.72 8.00 29.61
C GLN A 226 -5.70 6.49 29.77
N ALA A 227 -5.95 5.75 28.67
CA ALA A 227 -5.87 4.29 28.63
C ALA A 227 -4.43 3.75 28.43
N GLY A 228 -3.42 4.62 28.47
CA GLY A 228 -2.02 4.28 28.23
C GLY A 228 -1.71 3.98 26.75
N ARG A 229 -2.61 4.33 25.85
CA ARG A 229 -2.52 4.20 24.38
C ARG A 229 -2.63 5.61 23.77
N GLY A 230 -2.34 5.69 22.49
CA GLY A 230 -2.47 6.94 21.75
C GLY A 230 -1.14 7.59 21.39
N PHE A 231 -1.24 8.70 20.73
CA PHE A 231 -0.11 9.53 20.30
C PHE A 231 -0.27 10.93 20.89
N ARG A 232 0.83 11.57 21.19
CA ARG A 232 0.79 12.97 21.57
C ARG A 232 0.59 13.82 20.32
N PHE A 233 -0.50 14.56 20.33
CA PHE A 233 -0.84 15.54 19.33
C PHE A 233 -0.67 16.92 19.96
N GLU A 234 0.22 17.73 19.44
CA GLU A 234 0.37 19.13 19.80
C GLU A 234 -0.03 19.96 18.58
N PRO A 235 -1.17 20.69 18.64
CA PRO A 235 -1.49 21.62 17.56
C PRO A 235 -0.37 22.65 17.44
N LEU A 236 0.14 22.83 16.22
CA LEU A 236 1.04 23.92 15.92
C LEU A 236 0.21 25.21 15.94
N THR A 237 0.34 26.01 16.99
CA THR A 237 -0.15 27.38 16.97
C THR A 237 0.90 28.26 16.30
N ARG A 238 0.48 29.34 15.61
CA ARG A 238 1.40 30.29 14.94
C ARG A 238 2.50 30.81 15.86
N GLU A 239 2.27 30.89 17.15
CA GLU A 239 3.30 31.25 18.15
C GLU A 239 4.32 30.12 18.35
N ARG A 240 3.87 28.88 18.40
CA ARG A 240 4.75 27.70 18.51
C ARG A 240 5.51 27.39 17.22
N GLU A 241 4.93 27.72 16.07
CA GLU A 241 5.65 27.68 14.78
C GLU A 241 6.86 28.61 14.82
N ARG A 242 6.68 29.87 15.24
CA ARG A 242 7.79 30.85 15.40
C ARG A 242 8.82 30.42 16.43
N GLU A 243 8.39 29.83 17.56
CA GLU A 243 9.31 29.29 18.57
C GLU A 243 10.03 28.02 18.09
N SER A 244 9.39 27.19 17.27
CA SER A 244 9.98 26.02 16.64
C SER A 244 11.02 26.44 15.60
N GLU A 245 10.67 27.38 14.72
CA GLU A 245 11.57 27.97 13.74
C GLU A 245 12.79 28.63 14.39
N ASN A 246 12.60 29.39 15.46
CA ASN A 246 13.69 30.00 16.22
C ASN A 246 14.59 28.96 16.91
N ARG A 247 14.02 27.88 17.47
CA ARG A 247 14.79 26.79 18.08
C ARG A 247 15.53 25.96 17.01
N ASP A 248 14.93 25.76 15.87
CA ASP A 248 15.54 25.04 14.77
C ASP A 248 16.61 25.89 14.09
N GLU A 249 16.44 27.20 14.00
CA GLU A 249 17.47 28.13 13.53
C GLU A 249 18.67 28.21 14.50
N GLN A 250 18.41 28.18 15.81
CA GLN A 250 19.50 28.11 16.82
C GLN A 250 20.24 26.76 16.75
N ARG A 251 19.54 25.65 16.52
CA ARG A 251 20.16 24.34 16.32
C ARG A 251 20.92 24.23 15.01
N ARG A 252 20.49 24.94 13.95
CA ARG A 252 21.20 25.04 12.66
C ARG A 252 22.51 25.77 12.82
N ARG A 253 22.55 26.86 13.59
CA ARG A 253 23.79 27.58 13.89
C ARG A 253 24.79 26.77 14.72
N GLN A 254 24.29 25.70 15.41
CA GLN A 254 25.15 24.79 16.21
C GLN A 254 25.57 23.51 15.51
N LYS A 255 24.96 23.16 14.35
CA LYS A 255 25.32 21.96 13.56
C LYS A 255 25.21 22.31 12.07
N ASP A 256 26.33 22.52 11.45
CA ASP A 256 26.43 22.65 9.99
C ASP A 256 25.71 21.50 9.30
N GLY A 257 24.66 21.80 8.55
CA GLY A 257 24.19 20.99 7.43
C GLY A 257 22.85 20.24 7.53
N GLN A 258 21.96 20.49 8.51
CA GLN A 258 20.63 19.84 8.49
C GLN A 258 19.45 20.83 8.56
N LEU A 259 18.51 20.65 7.62
CA LEU A 259 17.29 21.45 7.42
C LEU A 259 16.23 21.25 8.53
N PRO A 260 15.37 22.26 8.84
CA PRO A 260 14.36 22.16 9.89
C PRO A 260 13.17 21.30 9.50
N GLY A 261 12.55 20.69 10.47
CA GLY A 261 11.39 19.83 10.30
C GLY A 261 10.34 20.01 11.38
N VAL A 262 9.10 19.82 11.01
CA VAL A 262 7.93 19.75 11.88
C VAL A 262 8.07 18.57 12.85
N ARG A 263 7.80 18.77 14.13
CA ARG A 263 7.95 17.74 15.17
C ARG A 263 6.60 17.07 15.43
N VAL A 264 6.40 15.87 14.89
CA VAL A 264 5.32 14.97 15.31
C VAL A 264 5.93 13.92 16.24
N THR A 265 5.68 13.99 17.53
CA THR A 265 6.08 12.93 18.45
C THR A 265 4.92 11.95 18.62
N MET A 266 5.10 10.74 18.13
CA MET A 266 4.16 9.64 18.34
C MET A 266 4.72 8.70 19.39
N SER A 267 4.05 8.56 20.52
CA SER A 267 4.32 7.50 21.49
C SER A 267 3.30 6.39 21.27
N ALA A 268 3.74 5.25 20.74
CA ALA A 268 2.91 4.06 20.63
C ALA A 268 3.07 3.23 21.90
N SER A 269 2.04 3.16 22.74
CA SER A 269 1.96 2.15 23.78
C SER A 269 1.23 0.92 23.25
N GLY A 270 1.97 -0.18 23.17
CA GLY A 270 1.47 -1.52 23.19
C GLY A 270 0.70 -2.01 21.98
N HIS A 271 1.29 -2.20 20.85
CA HIS A 271 1.13 -3.27 19.88
C HIS A 271 2.14 -3.19 18.71
N PHE A 272 2.95 -2.15 18.67
CA PHE A 272 3.97 -1.98 17.65
C PHE A 272 5.28 -1.51 18.28
N GLY A 273 6.20 -2.43 18.51
CA GLY A 273 7.57 -2.12 18.87
C GLY A 273 7.78 -1.85 20.36
N ARG A 274 8.98 -2.03 20.81
CA ARG A 274 9.43 -1.88 22.19
C ARG A 274 9.11 -0.49 22.74
N ARG A 275 8.72 -0.43 24.02
CA ARG A 275 8.53 0.79 24.80
C ARG A 275 9.68 1.77 24.57
N GLY A 276 9.35 3.00 24.19
CA GLY A 276 10.24 4.14 24.43
C GLY A 276 10.86 4.83 23.23
N GLU A 277 10.64 4.40 21.99
CA GLU A 277 11.16 5.14 20.82
C GLU A 277 10.12 6.12 20.28
N ALA A 278 10.36 7.40 20.51
CA ALA A 278 9.64 8.48 19.85
C ALA A 278 10.05 8.53 18.38
N ILE A 279 9.08 8.37 17.48
CA ILE A 279 9.32 8.60 16.06
C ILE A 279 9.39 10.11 15.84
N SER A 280 10.58 10.62 15.52
CA SER A 280 10.75 12.02 15.16
C SER A 280 10.13 12.32 13.80
N PRO A 281 9.86 13.58 13.44
CA PRO A 281 9.39 13.97 12.10
C PRO A 281 10.35 13.60 10.97
N ALA A 282 11.58 13.32 11.33
CA ALA A 282 12.55 12.69 10.44
C ALA A 282 12.30 11.18 10.26
N GLY A 283 11.30 10.63 10.94
CA GLY A 283 10.94 9.21 10.91
C GLY A 283 10.08 8.79 9.72
N ILE A 284 9.60 7.57 9.80
CA ILE A 284 8.79 6.92 8.77
C ILE A 284 7.31 7.20 9.06
N GLY A 285 6.58 7.73 8.08
CA GLY A 285 5.13 7.94 8.18
C GLY A 285 4.37 6.60 8.22
N ARG A 286 3.21 6.57 8.88
CA ARG A 286 2.29 5.44 8.83
C ARG A 286 1.47 5.45 7.54
N THR A 287 1.04 4.28 7.12
CA THR A 287 0.07 4.16 6.05
C THR A 287 -1.27 4.74 6.48
N VAL A 288 -1.78 5.70 5.74
CA VAL A 288 -3.16 6.17 5.85
C VAL A 288 -4.05 5.19 5.10
N THR A 289 -5.04 4.62 5.77
CA THR A 289 -5.95 3.65 5.15
C THR A 289 -7.23 4.34 4.64
N ALA A 290 -7.88 3.72 3.65
CA ALA A 290 -9.16 4.22 3.11
C ALA A 290 -10.29 4.27 4.17
N HIS A 291 -10.12 3.63 5.33
CA HIS A 291 -11.06 3.65 6.45
C HIS A 291 -10.87 4.82 7.41
N TYR A 292 -9.97 5.72 7.11
CA TYR A 292 -9.61 6.87 7.94
C TYR A 292 -10.82 7.67 8.45
N ALA A 293 -11.86 7.85 7.63
CA ALA A 293 -13.08 8.55 8.04
C ALA A 293 -13.91 7.81 9.10
N LYS A 294 -13.65 6.50 9.33
CA LYS A 294 -14.35 5.66 10.32
C LYS A 294 -13.50 5.36 11.54
N ASN A 295 -12.19 5.47 11.42
CA ASN A 295 -11.26 5.16 12.51
C ASN A 295 -10.09 6.14 12.51
N PRO A 296 -10.22 7.27 13.24
CA PRO A 296 -9.23 8.35 13.26
C PRO A 296 -7.88 7.94 13.86
N ASP A 297 -7.79 6.76 14.51
CA ASP A 297 -6.58 6.31 15.20
C ASP A 297 -5.52 5.68 14.28
N GLU A 298 -5.84 5.47 12.99
CA GLU A 298 -4.92 4.86 12.04
C GLU A 298 -4.17 5.88 11.17
N GLY A 299 -3.22 6.57 11.75
CA GLY A 299 -2.15 7.18 10.97
C GLY A 299 -2.38 8.60 10.45
N LEU A 300 -2.80 9.50 11.32
CA LEU A 300 -2.83 10.92 11.00
C LEU A 300 -1.42 11.49 10.85
N VAL A 301 -1.21 12.17 9.74
CA VAL A 301 -0.20 13.21 9.62
C VAL A 301 -0.94 14.52 9.84
N ALA A 302 -0.78 15.13 11.02
CA ALA A 302 -1.15 16.53 11.20
C ALA A 302 -0.05 17.36 10.53
N LEU A 303 -0.41 18.13 9.55
CA LEU A 303 0.42 19.18 8.95
C LEU A 303 0.54 20.35 9.90
#